data_56cf409d928c2641a03b3c717635baa9
#
_entry.id   56cf409d928c2641a03b3c717635baa9
#
_cell.length_a   1.000
_cell.length_b   1.000
_cell.length_c   1.000
_cell.angle_alpha   90.00
_cell.angle_beta   90.00
_cell.angle_gamma   90.00
#
_symmetry.space_group_name_H-M   'P 1'
#
loop_
_entity.id
_entity.type
_entity.pdbx_description
1 polymer ?
#
loop_
_entity_poly.entity_id
_entity_poly.type
_entity_poly.pdbx_seq_one_letter_code
_entity_poly.pdbx_strand_id
1 'polypeptide(L)'
;MKHFLSLEEQRTEDFEAILDLADKLKAERTNTTFRPLANQTWAMIFSKSSTRTRVSFEVGVRELGGQVLFLTANDMQLGRGEPIKDTARVLGRMVHGAIIRTYAHQDVVDFAAYSMIPTVNALTDHAHPCQIVADLMTI
;
A
#
# COMPACT_ATOMS: atom_id res chain seq x y z
N MET A 1 4.46 14.48 -1.09
CA MET A 1 3.75 13.23 -0.70
C MET A 1 4.68 12.07 -0.95
N LYS A 2 4.85 11.19 0.02
CA LYS A 2 5.72 10.03 -0.13
C LYS A 2 4.92 8.81 -0.59
N HIS A 3 5.43 8.17 -1.64
CA HIS A 3 4.99 6.85 -2.07
C HIS A 3 6.03 5.81 -1.64
N PHE A 4 5.62 4.55 -1.53
CA PHE A 4 6.51 3.43 -1.26
C PHE A 4 6.42 2.40 -2.39
N LEU A 5 7.11 2.67 -3.50
CA LEU A 5 7.00 1.90 -4.74
C LEU A 5 8.13 0.88 -4.89
N SER A 6 9.36 1.26 -4.51
CA SER A 6 10.53 0.40 -4.48
C SER A 6 11.47 0.86 -3.36
N LEU A 7 12.42 0.01 -2.97
CA LEU A 7 13.46 0.40 -1.99
C LEU A 7 14.51 1.33 -2.60
N GLU A 8 14.78 1.18 -3.88
CA GLU A 8 15.78 1.97 -4.62
C GLU A 8 15.45 3.47 -4.63
N GLU A 9 14.17 3.81 -4.52
CA GLU A 9 13.70 5.19 -4.50
C GLU A 9 13.67 5.80 -3.08
N GLN A 10 13.95 5.01 -2.04
CA GLN A 10 13.92 5.49 -0.67
C GLN A 10 15.30 5.96 -0.22
N ARG A 11 15.31 7.04 0.56
CA ARG A 11 16.53 7.47 1.25
C ARG A 11 16.79 6.56 2.45
N THR A 12 18.05 6.41 2.83
CA THR A 12 18.45 5.57 3.97
C THR A 12 17.71 5.98 5.25
N GLU A 13 17.61 7.29 5.50
CA GLU A 13 16.93 7.82 6.70
C GLU A 13 15.43 7.48 6.73
N ASP A 14 14.78 7.49 5.58
CA ASP A 14 13.36 7.12 5.48
C ASP A 14 13.18 5.62 5.73
N PHE A 15 14.09 4.81 5.25
CA PHE A 15 14.10 3.37 5.46
C PHE A 15 14.34 3.00 6.93
N GLU A 16 15.32 3.62 7.58
CA GLU A 16 15.57 3.45 9.02
C GLU A 16 14.36 3.85 9.85
N ALA A 17 13.72 4.98 9.51
CA ALA A 17 12.51 5.42 10.18
C ALA A 17 11.32 4.45 10.04
N ILE A 18 11.21 3.76 8.90
CA ILE A 18 10.20 2.71 8.70
C ILE A 18 10.48 1.52 9.63
N LEU A 19 11.73 1.06 9.72
CA LEU A 19 12.10 -0.05 10.60
C LEU A 19 11.86 0.28 12.07
N ASP A 20 12.31 1.45 12.52
CA ASP A 20 12.13 1.91 13.91
C ASP A 20 10.65 2.01 14.29
N LEU A 21 9.83 2.59 13.40
CA LEU A 21 8.39 2.70 13.63
C LEU A 21 7.73 1.31 13.63
N ALA A 22 8.14 0.42 12.76
CA ALA A 22 7.59 -0.94 12.69
C ALA A 22 7.90 -1.73 13.97
N ASP A 23 9.11 -1.66 14.50
CA ASP A 23 9.51 -2.29 15.76
C ASP A 23 8.69 -1.74 16.94
N LYS A 24 8.53 -0.43 17.00
CA LYS A 24 7.68 0.22 18.01
C LYS A 24 6.24 -0.24 17.93
N LEU A 25 5.64 -0.21 16.75
CA LEU A 25 4.26 -0.65 16.54
C LEU A 25 4.07 -2.13 16.86
N LYS A 26 5.04 -2.98 16.53
CA LYS A 26 5.04 -4.40 16.87
C LYS A 26 5.06 -4.63 18.39
N ALA A 27 5.91 -3.90 19.10
CA ALA A 27 6.02 -3.98 20.56
C ALA A 27 4.76 -3.48 21.29
N GLU A 28 4.11 -2.45 20.76
CA GLU A 28 2.93 -1.81 21.36
C GLU A 28 1.60 -2.33 20.80
N ARG A 29 1.59 -3.34 19.95
CA ARG A 29 0.45 -3.75 19.13
C ARG A 29 -0.84 -3.94 19.92
N THR A 30 -0.78 -4.51 21.09
CA THR A 30 -1.97 -4.79 21.92
C THR A 30 -2.42 -3.62 22.79
N ASN A 31 -1.59 -2.61 22.98
CA ASN A 31 -1.81 -1.51 23.92
C ASN A 31 -1.70 -0.12 23.28
N THR A 32 -1.56 -0.04 21.95
CA THR A 32 -1.39 1.25 21.29
C THR A 32 -2.69 2.05 21.21
N THR A 33 -2.60 3.35 21.47
CA THR A 33 -3.62 4.34 21.16
C THR A 33 -3.29 5.11 19.87
N PHE A 34 -2.17 4.80 19.23
CA PHE A 34 -1.71 5.43 18.00
C PHE A 34 -2.59 5.02 16.82
N ARG A 35 -3.34 5.97 16.27
CA ARG A 35 -4.32 5.77 15.20
C ARG A 35 -4.07 6.75 14.04
N PRO A 36 -2.93 6.69 13.37
CA PRO A 36 -2.57 7.66 12.33
C PRO A 36 -3.48 7.63 11.11
N LEU A 37 -4.22 6.53 10.91
CA LEU A 37 -5.15 6.36 9.79
C LEU A 37 -6.61 6.57 10.21
N ALA A 38 -6.88 7.14 11.39
CA ALA A 38 -8.23 7.40 11.85
C ALA A 38 -9.02 8.23 10.82
N ASN A 39 -10.25 7.80 10.54
CA ASN A 39 -11.15 8.40 9.54
C ASN A 39 -10.64 8.34 8.09
N GLN A 40 -9.65 7.52 7.80
CA GLN A 40 -9.15 7.28 6.45
C GLN A 40 -9.70 5.97 5.87
N THR A 41 -9.94 5.97 4.57
CA THR A 41 -10.24 4.78 3.77
C THR A 41 -9.09 4.55 2.80
N TRP A 42 -8.54 3.34 2.83
CA TRP A 42 -7.45 2.92 1.95
C TRP A 42 -7.96 1.87 0.96
N ALA A 43 -7.72 2.11 -0.33
CA ALA A 43 -8.05 1.15 -1.37
C ALA A 43 -6.94 0.09 -1.48
N MET A 44 -7.32 -1.18 -1.40
CA MET A 44 -6.43 -2.30 -1.71
C MET A 44 -6.80 -2.85 -3.08
N ILE A 45 -5.94 -2.63 -4.07
CA ILE A 45 -6.17 -2.96 -5.47
C ILE A 45 -5.30 -4.16 -5.84
N PHE A 46 -5.91 -5.33 -5.98
CA PHE A 46 -5.21 -6.57 -6.19
C PHE A 46 -5.62 -7.22 -7.52
N SER A 47 -4.69 -7.25 -8.47
CA SER A 47 -4.81 -7.99 -9.74
C SER A 47 -4.29 -9.42 -9.63
N LYS A 48 -3.48 -9.71 -8.63
CA LYS A 48 -3.00 -11.05 -8.26
C LYS A 48 -3.60 -11.47 -6.94
N SER A 49 -4.05 -12.72 -6.83
CA SER A 49 -4.50 -13.28 -5.55
C SER A 49 -3.35 -13.38 -4.55
N SER A 50 -3.64 -13.15 -3.30
CA SER A 50 -2.71 -13.36 -2.18
C SER A 50 -3.46 -13.35 -0.86
N THR A 51 -3.34 -14.40 -0.09
CA THR A 51 -3.94 -14.48 1.25
C THR A 51 -3.12 -13.70 2.27
N ARG A 52 -1.82 -13.99 2.36
CA ARG A 52 -0.95 -13.36 3.36
C ARG A 52 -0.83 -11.86 3.20
N THR A 53 -0.58 -11.39 1.99
CA THR A 53 -0.45 -9.95 1.70
C THR A 53 -1.76 -9.21 1.97
N ARG A 54 -2.89 -9.77 1.52
CA ARG A 54 -4.21 -9.18 1.77
C ARG A 54 -4.51 -9.07 3.26
N VAL A 55 -4.37 -10.16 4.01
CA VAL A 55 -4.68 -10.18 5.44
C VAL A 55 -3.76 -9.23 6.21
N SER A 56 -2.46 -9.23 5.94
CA SER A 56 -1.52 -8.37 6.66
C SER A 56 -1.81 -6.88 6.46
N PHE A 57 -2.07 -6.44 5.24
CA PHE A 57 -2.42 -5.05 4.98
C PHE A 57 -3.78 -4.66 5.52
N GLU A 58 -4.79 -5.51 5.36
CA GLU A 58 -6.14 -5.23 5.85
C GLU A 58 -6.14 -5.09 7.38
N VAL A 59 -5.51 -6.01 8.08
CA VAL A 59 -5.36 -5.95 9.54
C VAL A 59 -4.53 -4.74 9.96
N GLY A 60 -3.39 -4.50 9.30
CA GLY A 60 -2.52 -3.37 9.62
C GLY A 60 -3.22 -2.01 9.48
N VAL A 61 -3.95 -1.78 8.40
CA VAL A 61 -4.71 -0.54 8.21
C VAL A 61 -5.77 -0.37 9.31
N ARG A 62 -6.48 -1.43 9.65
CA ARG A 62 -7.51 -1.40 10.71
C ARG A 62 -6.91 -1.15 12.09
N GLU A 63 -5.82 -1.79 12.43
CA GLU A 63 -5.12 -1.56 13.71
C GLU A 63 -4.59 -0.13 13.84
N LEU A 64 -4.22 0.50 12.72
CA LEU A 64 -3.82 1.91 12.66
C LEU A 64 -5.03 2.88 12.62
N GLY A 65 -6.26 2.37 12.72
CA GLY A 65 -7.49 3.15 12.81
C GLY A 65 -8.21 3.41 11.50
N GLY A 66 -7.69 2.93 10.38
CA GLY A 66 -8.26 3.11 9.05
C GLY A 66 -9.29 2.07 8.66
N GLN A 67 -9.90 2.28 7.51
CA GLN A 67 -10.81 1.36 6.84
C GLN A 67 -10.21 0.90 5.53
N VAL A 68 -10.58 -0.30 5.09
CA VAL A 68 -10.09 -0.89 3.84
C VAL A 68 -11.24 -1.07 2.86
N LEU A 69 -11.01 -0.65 1.63
CA LEU A 69 -11.84 -0.97 0.47
C LEU A 69 -11.05 -1.93 -0.42
N PHE A 70 -11.45 -3.20 -0.44
CA PHE A 70 -10.77 -4.21 -1.26
C PHE A 70 -11.38 -4.27 -2.66
N LEU A 71 -10.54 -4.06 -3.68
CA LEU A 71 -10.90 -4.06 -5.10
C LEU A 71 -10.06 -5.08 -5.86
N THR A 72 -10.76 -5.95 -6.60
CA THR A 72 -10.10 -6.87 -7.55
C THR A 72 -10.04 -6.23 -8.94
N ALA A 73 -9.27 -6.82 -9.86
CA ALA A 73 -9.26 -6.40 -11.26
C ALA A 73 -10.66 -6.48 -11.90
N ASN A 74 -11.51 -7.42 -11.44
CA ASN A 74 -12.89 -7.55 -11.93
C ASN A 74 -13.82 -6.44 -11.41
N ASP A 75 -13.59 -5.94 -10.20
CA ASP A 75 -14.36 -4.84 -9.61
C ASP A 75 -14.03 -3.52 -10.29
N MET A 76 -12.82 -3.42 -10.81
CA MET A 76 -12.34 -2.25 -11.52
C MET A 76 -12.45 -2.46 -13.04
N GLN A 77 -12.75 -1.40 -13.76
CA GLN A 77 -12.86 -1.46 -15.22
C GLN A 77 -11.49 -1.65 -15.94
N LEU A 78 -10.41 -1.86 -15.19
CA LEU A 78 -9.05 -2.06 -15.73
C LEU A 78 -8.97 -3.24 -16.70
N GLY A 79 -9.69 -4.33 -16.44
CA GLY A 79 -9.79 -5.47 -17.35
C GLY A 79 -10.64 -5.22 -18.60
N ARG A 80 -11.30 -4.07 -18.69
CA ARG A 80 -12.20 -3.68 -19.79
C ARG A 80 -11.66 -2.50 -20.61
N GLY A 81 -10.36 -2.20 -20.51
CA GLY A 81 -9.70 -1.17 -21.28
C GLY A 81 -9.71 0.23 -20.68
N GLU A 82 -10.15 0.40 -19.43
CA GLU A 82 -9.97 1.69 -18.74
C GLU A 82 -8.49 1.92 -18.42
N PRO A 83 -7.91 3.07 -18.84
CA PRO A 83 -6.54 3.40 -18.50
C PRO A 83 -6.36 3.53 -16.99
N ILE A 84 -5.25 3.00 -16.44
CA ILE A 84 -4.92 3.11 -15.01
C ILE A 84 -4.95 4.56 -14.51
N LYS A 85 -4.59 5.51 -15.38
CA LYS A 85 -4.59 6.95 -15.10
C LYS A 85 -5.97 7.49 -14.74
N ASP A 86 -7.02 7.03 -15.42
CA ASP A 86 -8.39 7.47 -15.17
C ASP A 86 -8.91 6.88 -13.85
N THR A 87 -8.69 5.60 -13.61
CA THR A 87 -8.97 4.97 -12.32
C THR A 87 -8.24 5.67 -11.18
N ALA A 88 -6.96 6.00 -11.37
CA ALA A 88 -6.16 6.72 -10.38
C ALA A 88 -6.75 8.08 -10.03
N ARG A 89 -7.16 8.85 -11.04
CA ARG A 89 -7.77 10.18 -10.84
C ARG A 89 -9.10 10.09 -10.08
N VAL A 90 -9.92 9.10 -10.39
CA VAL A 90 -11.22 8.88 -9.72
C VAL A 90 -11.00 8.48 -8.27
N LEU A 91 -10.20 7.42 -8.02
CA LEU A 91 -9.93 6.94 -6.66
C LEU A 91 -9.20 7.98 -5.81
N GLY A 92 -8.29 8.75 -6.40
CA GLY A 92 -7.59 9.82 -5.70
C GLY A 92 -8.49 10.94 -5.15
N ARG A 93 -9.74 11.02 -5.63
CA ARG A 93 -10.76 11.93 -5.11
C ARG A 93 -11.63 11.32 -4.00
N MET A 94 -11.58 10.01 -3.83
CA MET A 94 -12.50 9.27 -2.96
C MET A 94 -11.82 8.64 -1.76
N VAL A 95 -10.57 8.19 -1.91
CA VAL A 95 -9.83 7.47 -0.87
C VAL A 95 -8.58 8.24 -0.44
N HIS A 96 -8.00 7.86 0.68
CA HIS A 96 -6.88 8.57 1.30
C HIS A 96 -5.52 7.96 0.98
N GLY A 97 -5.51 6.74 0.49
CA GLY A 97 -4.30 6.03 0.07
C GLY A 97 -4.64 4.76 -0.69
N ALA A 98 -3.63 4.18 -1.32
CA ALA A 98 -3.77 2.94 -2.09
C ALA A 98 -2.64 1.95 -1.78
N ILE A 99 -3.00 0.68 -1.76
CA ILE A 99 -2.10 -0.47 -1.63
C ILE A 99 -2.34 -1.33 -2.86
N ILE A 100 -1.32 -1.49 -3.70
CA ILE A 100 -1.49 -2.09 -5.02
C ILE A 100 -0.61 -3.33 -5.17
N ARG A 101 -1.24 -4.44 -5.57
CA ARG A 101 -0.58 -5.67 -5.96
C ARG A 101 -0.98 -6.02 -7.40
N THR A 102 -0.04 -5.94 -8.30
CA THR A 102 -0.29 -6.12 -9.74
C THR A 102 0.91 -6.77 -10.45
N TYR A 103 0.85 -6.88 -11.76
CA TYR A 103 1.93 -7.42 -12.58
C TYR A 103 2.92 -6.34 -13.00
N ALA A 104 2.48 -5.39 -13.82
CA ALA A 104 3.35 -4.35 -14.36
C ALA A 104 3.68 -3.30 -13.31
N HIS A 105 4.97 -3.07 -13.05
CA HIS A 105 5.41 -2.02 -12.13
C HIS A 105 4.98 -0.63 -12.57
N GLN A 106 4.92 -0.40 -13.89
CA GLN A 106 4.47 0.87 -14.45
C GLN A 106 3.04 1.24 -14.03
N ASP A 107 2.16 0.26 -13.81
CA ASP A 107 0.79 0.51 -13.33
C ASP A 107 0.79 1.17 -11.95
N VAL A 108 1.68 0.75 -11.06
CA VAL A 108 1.80 1.34 -9.72
C VAL A 108 2.41 2.74 -9.80
N VAL A 109 3.42 2.92 -10.65
CA VAL A 109 4.05 4.23 -10.89
C VAL A 109 3.03 5.21 -11.46
N ASP A 110 2.28 4.82 -12.48
CA ASP A 110 1.25 5.66 -13.08
C ASP A 110 0.12 5.97 -12.08
N PHE A 111 -0.32 4.96 -11.32
CA PHE A 111 -1.33 5.19 -10.29
C PHE A 111 -0.85 6.23 -9.26
N ALA A 112 0.35 6.09 -8.74
CA ALA A 112 0.93 7.05 -7.79
C ALA A 112 0.99 8.46 -8.37
N ALA A 113 1.42 8.60 -9.63
CA ALA A 113 1.56 9.88 -10.29
C ALA A 113 0.21 10.61 -10.52
N TYR A 114 -0.83 9.86 -10.90
CA TYR A 114 -2.10 10.46 -11.30
C TYR A 114 -3.16 10.51 -10.19
N SER A 115 -3.06 9.66 -9.18
CA SER A 115 -4.01 9.65 -8.06
C SER A 115 -3.78 10.77 -7.05
N MET A 116 -2.54 11.24 -6.93
CA MET A 116 -2.11 12.25 -5.95
C MET A 116 -2.31 11.83 -4.48
N ILE A 117 -2.47 10.55 -4.21
CA ILE A 117 -2.59 9.98 -2.85
C ILE A 117 -1.40 9.08 -2.54
N PRO A 118 -1.04 8.87 -1.27
CA PRO A 118 -0.02 7.91 -0.88
C PRO A 118 -0.28 6.54 -1.49
N THR A 119 0.72 5.97 -2.13
CA THR A 119 0.62 4.68 -2.81
C THR A 119 1.72 3.75 -2.34
N VAL A 120 1.33 2.54 -1.94
CA VAL A 120 2.22 1.47 -1.49
C VAL A 120 2.20 0.33 -2.50
N ASN A 121 3.37 -0.07 -2.96
CA ASN A 121 3.55 -1.26 -3.77
C ASN A 121 3.55 -2.52 -2.88
N ALA A 122 2.48 -3.29 -2.93
CA ALA A 122 2.37 -4.56 -2.22
C ALA A 122 3.04 -5.72 -2.96
N LEU A 123 3.19 -5.65 -4.25
CA LEU A 123 4.00 -6.49 -5.14
C LEU A 123 3.77 -6.10 -6.60
N THR A 124 4.86 -6.06 -7.36
CA THR A 124 4.86 -6.09 -8.83
C THR A 124 5.87 -7.12 -9.31
N ASP A 125 5.94 -7.35 -10.62
CA ASP A 125 6.96 -8.24 -11.20
C ASP A 125 8.39 -7.69 -11.04
N HIS A 126 8.53 -6.40 -10.78
CA HIS A 126 9.81 -5.73 -10.57
C HIS A 126 10.25 -5.71 -9.09
N ALA A 127 9.32 -5.44 -8.16
CA ALA A 127 9.68 -5.17 -6.76
C ALA A 127 8.61 -5.64 -5.78
N HIS A 128 9.06 -6.07 -4.59
CA HIS A 128 8.21 -6.34 -3.43
C HIS A 128 8.80 -5.66 -2.17
N PRO A 129 8.75 -4.32 -2.10
CA PRO A 129 9.49 -3.58 -1.07
C PRO A 129 9.03 -3.93 0.35
N CYS A 130 7.74 -4.14 0.57
CA CYS A 130 7.21 -4.50 1.88
C CYS A 130 7.72 -5.85 2.38
N GLN A 131 7.93 -6.83 1.49
CA GLN A 131 8.47 -8.13 1.86
C GLN A 131 9.94 -8.00 2.29
N ILE A 132 10.72 -7.23 1.57
CA ILE A 132 12.14 -7.02 1.90
C ILE A 132 12.28 -6.36 3.28
N VAL A 133 11.46 -5.35 3.58
CA VAL A 133 11.42 -4.72 4.91
C VAL A 133 11.06 -5.73 5.99
N ALA A 134 10.03 -6.56 5.76
CA ALA A 134 9.63 -7.60 6.71
C ALA A 134 10.74 -8.64 6.93
N ASP A 135 11.45 -9.05 5.88
CA ASP A 135 12.57 -9.99 5.98
C ASP A 135 13.71 -9.39 6.82
N LEU A 136 14.04 -8.12 6.62
CA LEU A 136 15.07 -7.42 7.39
C LEU A 136 14.71 -7.28 8.88
N MET A 137 13.44 -7.16 9.21
CA MET A 137 12.97 -7.14 10.61
C MET A 137 13.08 -8.51 11.31
N THR A 138 13.28 -9.60 10.58
CA THR A 138 13.36 -10.96 11.14
C THR A 138 14.77 -11.51 11.20
N ILE A 139 15.73 -10.82 10.64
CA ILE A 139 17.16 -11.15 10.74
C ILE A 139 17.70 -10.64 12.07
#